data_c29d1121abd70dd911b637519d127d3f
#
_entry.id   c29d1121abd70dd911b637519d127d3f
#
_cell.length_a   1.000
_cell.length_b   1.000
_cell.length_c   1.000
_cell.angle_alpha   90.00
_cell.angle_beta   90.00
_cell.angle_gamma   90.00
#
_symmetry.space_group_name_H-M   'P 1'
#
loop_
_entity.id
_entity.type
_entity.pdbx_description
1 polymer ?
#
loop_
_entity_poly.entity_id
_entity_poly.type
_entity_poly.pdbx_seq_one_letter_code
_entity_poly.pdbx_strand_id
1 'polypeptide(L)'
;MKLYVKYAALSYLKYFFILLIALECFYVGIDVLTNLKDFPSSANTALLYIALTAAVALSYTLPLSLIFALILMGFNMIRSNELVSFYALGVSKNALIIPPFLIALAITAGFIALNSTSFAYALKFQKNLTDLSPTGGDMFLKFEGKYIYIKALSGKNANDITIFNIGDNSVASRSHASSGEYAGKIWHLHDVNTTTLPAQLKLGG
;
A
#
# COMPACT_ATOMS: atom_id res chain seq x y z
N MET A 1 -38.00 -13.55 6.66
CA MET A 1 -37.12 -13.48 5.46
C MET A 1 -37.33 -14.79 4.68
N LYS A 2 -37.61 -14.73 3.36
CA LYS A 2 -37.85 -15.94 2.56
C LYS A 2 -36.57 -16.78 2.48
N LEU A 3 -36.67 -18.11 2.58
CA LEU A 3 -35.56 -19.05 2.70
C LEU A 3 -34.52 -18.89 1.54
N TYR A 4 -35.01 -18.71 0.32
CA TYR A 4 -34.12 -18.52 -0.85
C TYR A 4 -33.29 -17.25 -0.79
N VAL A 5 -33.81 -16.16 -0.18
CA VAL A 5 -33.05 -14.91 0.00
C VAL A 5 -31.83 -15.13 0.93
N LYS A 6 -32.07 -15.85 2.05
CA LYS A 6 -31.02 -16.20 2.99
C LYS A 6 -30.00 -17.13 2.37
N TYR A 7 -30.45 -18.10 1.57
CA TYR A 7 -29.57 -19.03 0.86
C TYR A 7 -28.68 -18.30 -0.15
N ALA A 8 -29.24 -17.46 -1.03
CA ALA A 8 -28.48 -16.70 -2.01
C ALA A 8 -27.47 -15.75 -1.34
N ALA A 9 -27.89 -15.07 -0.27
CA ALA A 9 -27.03 -14.18 0.50
C ALA A 9 -25.85 -14.91 1.14
N LEU A 10 -26.08 -16.04 1.80
CA LEU A 10 -25.02 -16.82 2.46
C LEU A 10 -24.10 -17.50 1.45
N SER A 11 -24.63 -18.00 0.34
CA SER A 11 -23.83 -18.57 -0.74
C SER A 11 -22.88 -17.52 -1.34
N TYR A 12 -23.38 -16.31 -1.60
CA TYR A 12 -22.56 -15.21 -2.09
C TYR A 12 -21.45 -14.83 -1.11
N LEU A 13 -21.76 -14.64 0.17
CA LEU A 13 -20.79 -14.33 1.22
C LEU A 13 -19.73 -15.41 1.35
N LYS A 14 -20.11 -16.69 1.27
CA LYS A 14 -19.15 -17.80 1.29
C LYS A 14 -18.12 -17.68 0.18
N TYR A 15 -18.55 -17.50 -1.08
CA TYR A 15 -17.63 -17.35 -2.20
C TYR A 15 -16.83 -16.07 -2.12
N PHE A 16 -17.43 -14.98 -1.65
CA PHE A 16 -16.73 -13.70 -1.44
C PHE A 16 -15.56 -13.85 -0.46
N PHE A 17 -15.77 -14.42 0.72
CA PHE A 17 -14.69 -14.56 1.70
C PHE A 17 -13.62 -15.54 1.24
N ILE A 18 -13.97 -16.64 0.59
CA ILE A 18 -12.99 -17.58 0.04
C ILE A 18 -12.10 -16.88 -0.98
N LEU A 19 -12.68 -16.13 -1.91
CA LEU A 19 -11.94 -15.42 -2.95
C LEU A 19 -11.12 -14.26 -2.38
N LEU A 20 -11.69 -13.49 -1.45
CA LEU A 20 -10.99 -12.40 -0.81
C LEU A 20 -9.72 -12.89 -0.12
N ILE A 21 -9.83 -13.92 0.71
CA ILE A 21 -8.67 -14.49 1.42
C ILE A 21 -7.65 -15.06 0.43
N ALA A 22 -8.09 -15.77 -0.61
CA ALA A 22 -7.19 -16.34 -1.60
C ALA A 22 -6.43 -15.25 -2.36
N LEU A 23 -7.09 -14.19 -2.80
CA LEU A 23 -6.46 -13.08 -3.51
C LEU A 23 -5.55 -12.25 -2.61
N GLU A 24 -5.94 -12.01 -1.35
CA GLU A 24 -5.11 -11.34 -0.35
C GLU A 24 -3.82 -12.12 -0.08
N CYS A 25 -3.94 -13.42 0.22
CA CYS A 25 -2.76 -14.27 0.45
C CYS A 25 -1.83 -14.30 -0.77
N PHE A 26 -2.40 -14.33 -1.98
CA PHE A 26 -1.63 -14.30 -3.22
C PHE A 26 -0.90 -12.96 -3.40
N TYR A 27 -1.60 -11.84 -3.21
CA TYR A 27 -1.00 -10.51 -3.35
C TYR A 27 0.11 -10.29 -2.33
N VAL A 28 -0.17 -10.52 -1.04
CA VAL A 28 0.80 -10.36 0.04
C VAL A 28 1.99 -11.29 -0.16
N GLY A 29 1.75 -12.54 -0.60
CA GLY A 29 2.81 -13.50 -0.88
C GLY A 29 3.76 -13.02 -1.99
N ILE A 30 3.22 -12.49 -3.09
CA ILE A 30 4.04 -11.93 -4.17
C ILE A 30 4.81 -10.69 -3.69
N ASP A 31 4.16 -9.79 -2.95
CA ASP A 31 4.80 -8.58 -2.43
C ASP A 31 5.99 -8.92 -1.54
N VAL A 32 5.82 -9.82 -0.57
CA VAL A 32 6.89 -10.29 0.31
C VAL A 32 8.03 -10.94 -0.47
N LEU A 33 7.72 -11.78 -1.47
CA LEU A 33 8.74 -12.44 -2.30
C LEU A 33 9.52 -11.43 -3.15
N THR A 34 8.86 -10.40 -3.65
CA THR A 34 9.49 -9.38 -4.51
C THR A 34 10.38 -8.46 -3.69
N ASN A 35 9.98 -8.15 -2.46
CA ASN A 35 10.68 -7.21 -1.56
C ASN A 35 11.50 -7.92 -0.47
N LEU A 36 11.94 -9.17 -0.69
CA LEU A 36 12.70 -9.95 0.30
C LEU A 36 13.99 -9.27 0.77
N LYS A 37 14.64 -8.48 -0.07
CA LYS A 37 15.88 -7.76 0.27
C LYS A 37 15.66 -6.64 1.29
N ASP A 38 14.48 -6.02 1.23
CA ASP A 38 14.09 -4.88 2.07
C ASP A 38 13.14 -5.32 3.21
N PHE A 39 12.95 -6.65 3.34
CA PHE A 39 12.05 -7.20 4.35
C PHE A 39 12.60 -7.01 5.77
N PRO A 40 11.79 -6.48 6.71
CA PRO A 40 12.25 -6.20 8.06
C PRO A 40 12.77 -7.44 8.78
N SER A 41 13.94 -7.33 9.41
CA SER A 41 14.56 -8.43 10.17
C SER A 41 13.90 -8.70 11.52
N SER A 42 13.15 -7.74 12.07
CA SER A 42 12.41 -7.89 13.32
C SER A 42 11.02 -8.50 13.08
N ALA A 43 10.64 -9.52 13.84
CA ALA A 43 9.34 -10.18 13.72
C ALA A 43 8.15 -9.22 13.86
N ASN A 44 8.23 -8.25 14.78
CA ASN A 44 7.15 -7.27 15.00
C ASN A 44 7.00 -6.32 13.82
N THR A 45 8.09 -5.83 13.24
CA THR A 45 8.06 -4.96 12.06
C THR A 45 7.64 -5.74 10.81
N ALA A 46 8.03 -7.01 10.68
CA ALA A 46 7.59 -7.89 9.61
C ALA A 46 6.06 -8.13 9.66
N LEU A 47 5.50 -8.40 10.84
CA LEU A 47 4.06 -8.53 11.02
C LEU A 47 3.31 -7.23 10.67
N LEU A 48 3.84 -6.09 11.10
CA LEU A 48 3.26 -4.79 10.76
C LEU A 48 3.33 -4.51 9.26
N TYR A 49 4.44 -4.83 8.61
CA TYR A 49 4.60 -4.73 7.15
C TYR A 49 3.55 -5.57 6.42
N ILE A 50 3.40 -6.86 6.78
CA ILE A 50 2.40 -7.76 6.19
C ILE A 50 0.99 -7.21 6.38
N ALA A 51 0.64 -6.72 7.58
CA ALA A 51 -0.68 -6.16 7.86
C ALA A 51 -0.97 -4.90 7.03
N LEU A 52 0.02 -4.02 6.85
CA LEU A 52 -0.11 -2.83 6.02
C LEU A 52 -0.19 -3.18 4.53
N THR A 53 0.59 -4.16 4.07
CA THR A 53 0.51 -4.67 2.70
C THR A 53 -0.86 -5.26 2.40
N ALA A 54 -1.43 -6.04 3.33
CA ALA A 54 -2.80 -6.55 3.20
C ALA A 54 -3.83 -5.41 3.18
N ALA A 55 -3.68 -4.39 4.01
CA ALA A 55 -4.56 -3.22 3.97
C ALA A 55 -4.54 -2.48 2.62
N VAL A 56 -3.37 -2.38 2.00
CA VAL A 56 -3.21 -1.81 0.65
C VAL A 56 -3.81 -2.73 -0.41
N ALA A 57 -3.53 -4.04 -0.33
CA ALA A 57 -4.03 -5.07 -1.24
C ALA A 57 -5.55 -5.09 -1.28
N LEU A 58 -6.21 -4.87 -0.13
CA LEU A 58 -7.67 -4.85 -0.01
C LEU A 58 -8.33 -3.86 -0.98
N SER A 59 -7.66 -2.77 -1.32
CA SER A 59 -8.18 -1.79 -2.29
C SER A 59 -8.34 -2.36 -3.70
N TYR A 60 -7.53 -3.36 -4.06
CA TYR A 60 -7.56 -4.02 -5.37
C TYR A 60 -8.32 -5.35 -5.33
N THR A 61 -8.12 -6.13 -4.29
CA THR A 61 -8.66 -7.48 -4.16
C THR A 61 -10.14 -7.49 -3.81
N LEU A 62 -10.62 -6.51 -3.04
CA LEU A 62 -12.04 -6.43 -2.63
C LEU A 62 -13.00 -6.29 -3.82
N PRO A 63 -12.86 -5.29 -4.74
CA PRO A 63 -13.78 -5.17 -5.86
C PRO A 63 -13.70 -6.39 -6.79
N LEU A 64 -12.52 -6.96 -6.97
CA LEU A 64 -12.32 -8.17 -7.77
C LEU A 64 -13.05 -9.38 -7.14
N SER A 65 -12.93 -9.55 -5.81
CA SER A 65 -13.60 -10.62 -5.07
C SER A 65 -15.10 -10.51 -5.13
N LEU A 66 -15.67 -9.30 -5.09
CA LEU A 66 -17.12 -9.08 -5.20
C LEU A 66 -17.67 -9.57 -6.54
N ILE A 67 -16.97 -9.26 -7.64
CA ILE A 67 -17.38 -9.66 -8.99
C ILE A 67 -17.24 -11.17 -9.17
N PHE A 68 -16.08 -11.74 -8.83
CA PHE A 68 -15.84 -13.17 -8.99
C PHE A 68 -16.73 -14.03 -8.09
N ALA A 69 -17.05 -13.55 -6.88
CA ALA A 69 -17.99 -14.24 -5.99
C ALA A 69 -19.38 -14.39 -6.63
N LEU A 70 -19.86 -13.34 -7.32
CA LEU A 70 -21.14 -13.40 -8.01
C LEU A 70 -21.09 -14.40 -9.17
N ILE A 71 -20.02 -14.39 -9.95
CA ILE A 71 -19.82 -15.33 -11.07
C ILE A 71 -19.75 -16.76 -10.56
N LEU A 72 -18.94 -17.04 -9.53
CA LEU A 72 -18.80 -18.40 -8.99
C LEU A 72 -20.09 -18.89 -8.33
N MET A 73 -20.80 -18.03 -7.61
CA MET A 73 -22.10 -18.38 -7.06
C MET A 73 -23.09 -18.79 -8.19
N GLY A 74 -23.20 -17.96 -9.23
CA GLY A 74 -24.07 -18.23 -10.38
C GLY A 74 -23.68 -19.52 -11.09
N PHE A 75 -22.38 -19.72 -11.36
CA PHE A 75 -21.86 -20.93 -11.98
C PHE A 75 -22.18 -22.20 -11.15
N ASN A 76 -21.99 -22.13 -9.83
CA ASN A 76 -22.29 -23.26 -8.96
C ASN A 76 -23.79 -23.57 -8.94
N MET A 77 -24.66 -22.54 -8.86
CA MET A 77 -26.13 -22.74 -8.92
C MET A 77 -26.61 -23.36 -10.23
N ILE A 78 -25.93 -23.04 -11.35
CA ILE A 78 -26.24 -23.68 -12.66
C ILE A 78 -25.77 -25.12 -12.65
N ARG A 79 -24.55 -25.38 -12.20
CA ARG A 79 -23.95 -26.73 -12.20
C ARG A 79 -24.69 -27.70 -11.29
N SER A 80 -25.19 -27.23 -10.15
CA SER A 80 -25.97 -28.04 -9.19
C SER A 80 -27.46 -28.17 -9.54
N ASN A 81 -27.94 -27.59 -10.66
CA ASN A 81 -29.33 -27.50 -11.06
C ASN A 81 -30.22 -26.76 -10.05
N GLU A 82 -29.67 -26.07 -9.06
CA GLU A 82 -30.38 -25.29 -8.06
C GLU A 82 -31.20 -24.16 -8.70
N LEU A 83 -30.62 -23.51 -9.73
CA LEU A 83 -31.27 -22.43 -10.46
C LEU A 83 -32.60 -22.90 -11.09
N VAL A 84 -32.60 -24.09 -11.71
CA VAL A 84 -33.79 -24.70 -12.32
C VAL A 84 -34.80 -25.04 -11.25
N SER A 85 -34.36 -25.58 -10.11
CA SER A 85 -35.22 -25.89 -8.97
C SER A 85 -35.90 -24.65 -8.41
N PHE A 86 -35.22 -23.53 -8.28
CA PHE A 86 -35.79 -22.26 -7.83
C PHE A 86 -36.82 -21.71 -8.82
N TYR A 87 -36.58 -21.83 -10.11
CA TYR A 87 -37.52 -21.40 -11.13
C TYR A 87 -38.79 -22.28 -11.15
N ALA A 88 -38.64 -23.59 -10.97
CA ALA A 88 -39.76 -24.51 -10.85
C ALA A 88 -40.64 -24.19 -9.62
N LEU A 89 -40.07 -23.64 -8.55
CA LEU A 89 -40.77 -23.15 -7.38
C LEU A 89 -41.36 -21.74 -7.55
N GLY A 90 -41.29 -21.15 -8.76
CA GLY A 90 -41.83 -19.82 -9.05
C GLY A 90 -41.01 -18.66 -8.53
N VAL A 91 -39.75 -18.90 -8.15
CA VAL A 91 -38.81 -17.82 -7.72
C VAL A 91 -38.29 -17.09 -8.96
N SER A 92 -38.50 -15.78 -9.04
CA SER A 92 -38.03 -14.98 -10.16
C SER A 92 -36.50 -14.80 -10.14
N LYS A 93 -35.90 -14.61 -11.32
CA LYS A 93 -34.46 -14.33 -11.50
C LYS A 93 -34.00 -13.16 -10.63
N ASN A 94 -34.79 -12.09 -10.61
CA ASN A 94 -34.45 -10.89 -9.83
C ASN A 94 -34.43 -11.16 -8.32
N ALA A 95 -35.29 -12.03 -7.83
CA ALA A 95 -35.34 -12.39 -6.42
C ALA A 95 -34.10 -13.16 -5.95
N LEU A 96 -33.38 -13.82 -6.85
CA LEU A 96 -32.11 -14.50 -6.55
C LEU A 96 -30.92 -13.57 -6.66
N ILE A 97 -30.95 -12.57 -7.54
CA ILE A 97 -29.82 -11.66 -7.79
C ILE A 97 -29.80 -10.48 -6.81
N ILE A 98 -30.96 -9.96 -6.40
CA ILE A 98 -31.06 -8.80 -5.51
C ILE A 98 -30.33 -8.99 -4.17
N PRO A 99 -30.45 -10.13 -3.45
CA PRO A 99 -29.75 -10.29 -2.17
C PRO A 99 -28.22 -10.21 -2.26
N PRO A 100 -27.52 -10.92 -3.18
CA PRO A 100 -26.08 -10.75 -3.40
C PRO A 100 -25.70 -9.33 -3.78
N PHE A 101 -26.47 -8.68 -4.63
CA PHE A 101 -26.23 -7.30 -5.05
C PHE A 101 -26.30 -6.31 -3.89
N LEU A 102 -27.28 -6.44 -3.01
CA LEU A 102 -27.40 -5.58 -1.82
C LEU A 102 -26.23 -5.79 -0.86
N ILE A 103 -25.77 -7.04 -0.71
CA ILE A 103 -24.59 -7.34 0.11
C ILE A 103 -23.34 -6.71 -0.51
N ALA A 104 -23.14 -6.85 -1.82
CA ALA A 104 -22.03 -6.23 -2.52
C ALA A 104 -22.04 -4.71 -2.33
N LEU A 105 -23.21 -4.08 -2.46
CA LEU A 105 -23.37 -2.64 -2.25
C LEU A 105 -23.03 -2.24 -0.80
N ALA A 106 -23.49 -3.00 0.19
CA ALA A 106 -23.21 -2.74 1.61
C ALA A 106 -21.72 -2.88 1.92
N ILE A 107 -21.05 -3.92 1.39
CA ILE A 107 -19.61 -4.11 1.55
C ILE A 107 -18.84 -2.96 0.90
N THR A 108 -19.20 -2.57 -0.32
CA THR A 108 -18.57 -1.44 -1.03
C THR A 108 -18.76 -0.13 -0.27
N ALA A 109 -19.96 0.16 0.21
CA ALA A 109 -20.22 1.36 1.02
C ALA A 109 -19.41 1.36 2.32
N GLY A 110 -19.32 0.22 3.00
CA GLY A 110 -18.49 0.05 4.20
C GLY A 110 -17.01 0.27 3.89
N PHE A 111 -16.52 -0.23 2.76
CA PHE A 111 -15.14 -0.04 2.33
C PHE A 111 -14.82 1.43 1.99
N ILE A 112 -15.74 2.13 1.32
CA ILE A 112 -15.61 3.58 1.04
C ILE A 112 -15.55 4.36 2.37
N ALA A 113 -16.43 4.05 3.31
CA ALA A 113 -16.41 4.67 4.63
C ALA A 113 -15.09 4.40 5.37
N LEU A 114 -14.56 3.17 5.30
CA LEU A 114 -13.27 2.80 5.89
C LEU A 114 -12.11 3.61 5.26
N ASN A 115 -12.10 3.77 3.95
CA ASN A 115 -11.08 4.56 3.24
C ASN A 115 -11.17 6.07 3.52
N SER A 116 -12.29 6.56 4.03
CA SER A 116 -12.43 7.95 4.49
C SER A 116 -11.75 8.21 5.85
N THR A 117 -11.25 7.16 6.51
CA THR A 117 -10.55 7.22 7.79
C THR A 117 -9.02 7.13 7.60
N SER A 118 -8.29 6.99 8.71
CA SER A 118 -6.82 6.82 8.73
C SER A 118 -6.33 5.59 7.95
N PHE A 119 -7.21 4.69 7.54
CA PHE A 119 -6.88 3.53 6.71
C PHE A 119 -6.31 3.93 5.33
N ALA A 120 -6.74 5.06 4.77
CA ALA A 120 -6.19 5.61 3.53
C ALA A 120 -4.68 5.93 3.61
N TYR A 121 -4.14 6.11 4.82
CA TYR A 121 -2.71 6.36 5.04
C TYR A 121 -1.86 5.09 5.16
N ALA A 122 -2.45 3.90 5.08
CA ALA A 122 -1.72 2.63 5.18
C ALA A 122 -0.55 2.54 4.19
N LEU A 123 -0.74 2.98 2.94
CA LEU A 123 0.29 3.10 1.91
C LEU A 123 1.47 3.98 2.35
N LYS A 124 1.18 5.10 3.01
CA LYS A 124 2.20 6.04 3.50
C LYS A 124 2.98 5.42 4.66
N PHE A 125 2.30 4.71 5.55
CA PHE A 125 2.95 3.98 6.64
C PHE A 125 3.80 2.82 6.15
N GLN A 126 3.32 2.06 5.16
CA GLN A 126 4.09 0.98 4.53
C GLN A 126 5.39 1.51 3.92
N LYS A 127 5.32 2.57 3.11
CA LYS A 127 6.52 3.21 2.53
C LYS A 127 7.49 3.68 3.61
N ASN A 128 7.00 4.32 4.66
CA ASN A 128 7.86 4.77 5.75
C ASN A 128 8.57 3.62 6.47
N LEU A 129 7.97 2.42 6.55
CA LEU A 129 8.61 1.25 7.14
C LEU A 129 9.69 0.67 6.22
N THR A 130 9.49 0.72 4.91
CA THR A 130 10.49 0.30 3.91
C THR A 130 11.63 1.32 3.83
N ASP A 131 11.32 2.61 3.90
CA ASP A 131 12.32 3.71 3.90
C ASP A 131 13.12 3.76 5.21
N LEU A 132 12.58 3.23 6.31
CA LEU A 132 13.28 3.05 7.59
C LEU A 132 14.12 1.77 7.66
N SER A 133 14.06 0.91 6.64
CA SER A 133 15.03 -0.17 6.47
C SER A 133 16.44 0.43 6.35
N PRO A 134 17.46 -0.14 7.03
CA PRO A 134 18.80 0.42 7.08
C PRO A 134 19.56 0.45 5.74
N THR A 135 18.88 0.16 4.65
CA THR A 135 19.37 0.22 3.27
C THR A 135 18.50 1.15 2.39
N GLY A 136 17.94 2.21 2.96
CA GLY A 136 17.20 3.23 2.22
C GLY A 136 18.12 3.99 1.26
N GLY A 137 17.89 3.82 -0.06
CA GLY A 137 18.51 4.65 -1.09
C GLY A 137 17.69 5.93 -1.28
N ASP A 138 18.35 7.01 -1.68
CA ASP A 138 17.79 8.28 -2.14
C ASP A 138 16.78 8.95 -1.20
N MET A 139 17.26 9.45 -0.07
CA MET A 139 16.45 10.18 0.91
C MET A 139 16.61 11.70 0.74
N PHE A 140 15.47 12.41 0.58
CA PHE A 140 15.42 13.87 0.58
C PHE A 140 14.80 14.39 1.87
N LEU A 141 15.55 15.19 2.62
CA LEU A 141 15.11 15.82 3.87
C LEU A 141 15.18 17.35 3.73
N LYS A 142 14.18 18.05 4.26
CA LYS A 142 14.22 19.50 4.41
C LYS A 142 14.35 19.83 5.91
N PHE A 143 15.43 20.48 6.29
CA PHE A 143 15.70 20.88 7.66
C PHE A 143 16.26 22.30 7.70
N GLU A 144 15.64 23.20 8.46
CA GLU A 144 16.06 24.59 8.65
C GLU A 144 16.40 25.36 7.35
N GLY A 145 15.55 25.19 6.30
CA GLY A 145 15.78 25.84 5.01
C GLY A 145 16.86 25.22 4.13
N LYS A 146 17.49 24.13 4.58
CA LYS A 146 18.45 23.35 3.81
C LYS A 146 17.79 22.09 3.27
N TYR A 147 18.16 21.68 2.06
CA TYR A 147 17.76 20.40 1.49
C TYR A 147 18.93 19.43 1.59
N ILE A 148 18.70 18.30 2.23
CA ILE A 148 19.70 17.26 2.47
C ILE A 148 19.31 16.05 1.63
N TYR A 149 20.18 15.67 0.71
CA TYR A 149 20.06 14.44 -0.06
C TYR A 149 21.05 13.42 0.49
N ILE A 150 20.57 12.22 0.80
CA ILE A 150 21.38 11.10 1.29
C ILE A 150 21.14 9.93 0.34
N LYS A 151 22.19 9.48 -0.35
CA LYS A 151 22.08 8.39 -1.33
C LYS A 151 21.93 7.02 -0.69
N ALA A 152 22.61 6.76 0.40
CA ALA A 152 22.50 5.51 1.13
C ALA A 152 22.60 5.73 2.64
N LEU A 153 21.62 5.24 3.39
CA LEU A 153 21.60 5.25 4.84
C LEU A 153 21.68 3.81 5.35
N SER A 154 22.68 3.49 6.15
CA SER A 154 22.85 2.16 6.77
C SER A 154 22.95 2.30 8.29
N GLY A 155 21.83 2.19 8.98
CA GLY A 155 21.75 2.32 10.43
C GLY A 155 22.16 3.72 10.90
N LYS A 156 23.37 3.85 11.48
CA LYS A 156 23.93 5.13 11.95
C LYS A 156 24.90 5.77 10.95
N ASN A 157 25.18 5.12 9.83
CA ASN A 157 26.11 5.58 8.82
C ASN A 157 25.35 6.00 7.56
N ALA A 158 25.69 7.15 7.01
CA ALA A 158 25.16 7.66 5.76
C ALA A 158 26.30 7.82 4.76
N ASN A 159 26.07 7.43 3.51
CA ASN A 159 27.03 7.56 2.43
C ASN A 159 26.47 8.50 1.36
N ASP A 160 27.36 9.30 0.77
CA ASP A 160 27.06 10.23 -0.32
C ASP A 160 25.95 11.24 0.09
N ILE A 161 26.31 12.14 1.01
CA ILE A 161 25.41 13.15 1.55
C ILE A 161 25.63 14.46 0.79
N THR A 162 24.58 15.02 0.20
CA THR A 162 24.64 16.34 -0.43
C THR A 162 23.68 17.31 0.28
N ILE A 163 24.22 18.42 0.74
CA ILE A 163 23.46 19.47 1.43
C ILE A 163 23.38 20.69 0.52
N PHE A 164 22.19 21.11 0.18
CA PHE A 164 21.90 22.32 -0.57
C PHE A 164 21.46 23.42 0.40
N ASN A 165 22.18 24.50 0.46
CA ASN A 165 21.83 25.68 1.23
C ASN A 165 21.11 26.65 0.30
N ILE A 166 19.87 27.02 0.64
CA ILE A 166 19.07 27.96 -0.14
C ILE A 166 19.20 29.33 0.49
N GLY A 167 19.77 30.29 -0.25
CA GLY A 167 19.64 31.71 0.00
C GLY A 167 18.43 32.27 -0.73
N ASP A 168 18.22 33.59 -0.72
CA ASP A 168 17.08 34.29 -1.32
C ASP A 168 16.68 33.73 -2.71
N ASN A 169 15.83 32.68 -2.70
CA ASN A 169 15.23 32.02 -3.87
C ASN A 169 16.21 31.31 -4.84
N SER A 170 17.48 31.07 -4.45
CA SER A 170 18.47 30.35 -5.23
C SER A 170 19.36 29.46 -4.35
N VAL A 171 19.95 28.41 -4.94
CA VAL A 171 20.91 27.55 -4.24
C VAL A 171 22.21 28.33 -4.04
N ALA A 172 22.48 28.75 -2.81
CA ALA A 172 23.66 29.55 -2.47
C ALA A 172 24.95 28.70 -2.38
N SER A 173 24.86 27.47 -1.83
CA SER A 173 25.99 26.57 -1.74
C SER A 173 25.54 25.11 -1.76
N ARG A 174 26.42 24.25 -2.29
CA ARG A 174 26.31 22.80 -2.27
C ARG A 174 27.46 22.23 -1.47
N SER A 175 27.16 21.50 -0.40
CA SER A 175 28.15 20.74 0.36
C SER A 175 27.94 19.26 0.10
N HIS A 176 29.01 18.58 -0.34
CA HIS A 176 29.00 17.14 -0.57
C HIS A 176 29.92 16.48 0.45
N ALA A 177 29.43 15.43 1.12
CA ALA A 177 30.18 14.61 2.06
C ALA A 177 30.19 13.17 1.61
N SER A 178 31.31 12.51 1.57
CA SER A 178 31.43 11.10 1.16
C SER A 178 30.80 10.15 2.16
N SER A 179 30.86 10.48 3.46
CA SER A 179 30.25 9.69 4.52
C SER A 179 29.84 10.55 5.71
N GLY A 180 28.90 10.06 6.51
CA GLY A 180 28.50 10.66 7.76
C GLY A 180 28.11 9.61 8.79
N GLU A 181 28.47 9.83 10.05
CA GLU A 181 28.14 8.97 11.18
C GLU A 181 27.27 9.72 12.18
N TYR A 182 26.19 9.06 12.64
CA TYR A 182 25.31 9.63 13.66
C TYR A 182 25.77 9.21 15.06
N ALA A 183 26.32 10.16 15.81
CA ALA A 183 26.75 9.98 17.19
C ALA A 183 26.27 11.13 18.08
N GLY A 184 25.72 10.84 19.26
CA GLY A 184 25.38 11.82 20.27
C GLY A 184 24.35 12.89 19.84
N LYS A 185 23.38 12.55 18.99
CA LYS A 185 22.35 13.43 18.39
C LYS A 185 22.84 14.38 17.29
N ILE A 186 24.07 14.20 16.80
CA ILE A 186 24.69 15.03 15.77
C ILE A 186 25.25 14.13 14.68
N TRP A 187 25.18 14.58 13.42
CA TRP A 187 25.85 13.94 12.30
C TRP A 187 27.27 14.47 12.15
N HIS A 188 28.23 13.58 12.22
CA HIS A 188 29.62 13.88 11.89
C HIS A 188 29.86 13.53 10.43
N LEU A 189 30.11 14.55 9.62
CA LEU A 189 30.36 14.41 8.19
C LEU A 189 31.86 14.32 7.92
N HIS A 190 32.26 13.38 7.06
CA HIS A 190 33.63 13.15 6.64
C HIS A 190 33.82 13.53 5.17
N ASP A 191 34.99 14.07 4.82
CA ASP A 191 35.35 14.51 3.45
C ASP A 191 34.34 15.51 2.85
N VAL A 192 34.08 16.59 3.57
CA VAL A 192 33.13 17.62 3.14
C VAL A 192 33.80 18.54 2.12
N ASN A 193 33.28 18.54 0.89
CA ASN A 193 33.65 19.52 -0.14
C ASN A 193 32.49 20.49 -0.35
N THR A 194 32.74 21.78 -0.11
CA THR A 194 31.73 22.83 -0.25
C THR A 194 32.03 23.68 -1.47
N THR A 195 31.05 23.73 -2.39
CA THR A 195 31.12 24.57 -3.59
C THR A 195 30.07 25.68 -3.46
N THR A 196 30.50 26.92 -3.46
CA THR A 196 29.62 28.09 -3.55
C THR A 196 29.17 28.27 -5.00
N LEU A 197 27.85 28.33 -5.23
CA LEU A 197 27.30 28.58 -6.55
C LEU A 197 27.17 30.09 -6.78
N PRO A 198 27.51 30.64 -7.96
CA PRO A 198 27.30 32.03 -8.25
C PRO A 198 25.80 32.37 -8.22
N ALA A 199 25.42 33.54 -7.67
CA ALA A 199 24.05 33.97 -7.45
C ALA A 199 23.18 34.07 -8.74
N GLN A 200 23.76 33.98 -9.91
CA GLN A 200 23.05 33.94 -11.20
C GLN A 200 23.73 32.95 -12.14
N LEU A 201 23.09 31.83 -12.39
CA LEU A 201 23.34 31.05 -13.60
C LEU A 201 22.58 31.76 -14.74
N LYS A 202 23.26 32.61 -15.51
CA LYS A 202 22.76 33.02 -16.82
C LYS A 202 22.83 31.79 -17.72
N LEU A 203 21.69 31.16 -17.96
CA LEU A 203 21.51 30.26 -19.08
C LEU A 203 21.62 31.15 -20.31
N GLY A 204 22.73 31.04 -21.04
CA GLY A 204 22.93 31.71 -22.30
C GLY A 204 21.82 31.35 -23.28
N GLY A 205 21.20 32.36 -23.89
CA GLY A 205 20.25 32.22 -24.98
C GLY A 205 20.94 31.71 -26.23
#